data_6485c587ff12c9e99959e8044463b9e0
#
_entry.id   6485c587ff12c9e99959e8044463b9e0
#
_cell.length_a   1.000
_cell.length_b   1.000
_cell.length_c   1.000
_cell.angle_alpha   90.00
_cell.angle_beta   90.00
_cell.angle_gamma   90.00
#
_symmetry.space_group_name_H-M   'P 1'
#
loop_
_entity.id
_entity.type
_entity.pdbx_description
1 polymer ?
#
loop_
_entity_poly.entity_id
_entity_poly.type
_entity_poly.pdbx_seq_one_letter_code
_entity_poly.pdbx_strand_id
1 'polypeptide(L)'
;MGSMTTPADVHDVRDPEQPGRLLAIERDGLIPLLRARAEEDFALPVGACPGWSVRSVLAHCSAALTRVVENRFEDGVFSPESNDRDIAERDGWSNARVVDELERGMTEAGPVIAGAGGKLDGLALGEWVHAGDVRDAFGEPGAYGGAGLPDALALLARITRERGHVPLHADLDDLDEPLRLGESGGERPPGRFIGDGPTLVRLYTGRPVDGAEFELVGVEAKDLNIFG
;
A
#
# COMPACT_ATOMS: atom_id res chain seq x y z
N MET A 1 -36.70 -1.70 24.74
CA MET A 1 -35.25 -1.65 25.04
C MET A 1 -34.57 -1.47 23.71
N GLY A 2 -34.23 -0.25 23.36
CA GLY A 2 -33.47 0.09 22.13
C GLY A 2 -31.98 -0.15 22.40
N SER A 3 -31.35 -0.98 21.59
CA SER A 3 -29.90 -1.14 21.60
C SER A 3 -29.30 0.16 21.11
N MET A 4 -28.57 0.85 21.97
CA MET A 4 -27.77 2.01 21.58
C MET A 4 -26.53 1.46 20.88
N THR A 5 -26.47 1.58 19.55
CA THR A 5 -25.27 1.30 18.77
C THR A 5 -24.21 2.33 19.15
N THR A 6 -23.08 1.87 19.65
CA THR A 6 -21.95 2.76 20.04
C THR A 6 -21.26 3.31 18.79
N PRO A 7 -20.72 4.55 18.79
CA PRO A 7 -20.07 5.14 17.60
C PRO A 7 -18.87 4.34 17.04
N ALA A 8 -18.37 3.36 17.78
CA ALA A 8 -17.27 2.49 17.35
C ALA A 8 -17.62 1.54 16.20
N ASP A 9 -18.90 1.28 15.93
CA ASP A 9 -19.33 0.28 14.94
C ASP A 9 -19.35 0.78 13.49
N VAL A 10 -19.23 2.09 13.26
CA VAL A 10 -19.30 2.68 11.90
C VAL A 10 -17.99 2.50 11.12
N HIS A 11 -16.86 2.35 11.79
CA HIS A 11 -15.55 2.17 11.15
C HIS A 11 -15.21 0.71 10.80
N ASP A 12 -16.08 -0.23 11.12
CA ASP A 12 -15.82 -1.66 10.94
C ASP A 12 -16.44 -2.25 9.66
N VAL A 13 -17.26 -1.48 8.96
CA VAL A 13 -17.88 -1.93 7.70
C VAL A 13 -16.94 -1.66 6.53
N ARG A 14 -16.60 -2.73 5.79
CA ARG A 14 -15.80 -2.62 4.57
C ARG A 14 -16.48 -1.68 3.56
N ASP A 15 -15.77 -0.65 3.12
CA ASP A 15 -16.14 0.14 1.94
C ASP A 15 -15.54 -0.55 0.69
N PRO A 16 -16.35 -1.19 -0.17
CA PRO A 16 -15.85 -1.90 -1.34
C PRO A 16 -15.23 -0.97 -2.40
N GLU A 17 -15.59 0.31 -2.41
CA GLU A 17 -15.09 1.28 -3.38
C GLU A 17 -13.74 1.90 -2.94
N GLN A 18 -13.35 1.77 -1.67
CA GLN A 18 -12.13 2.36 -1.13
C GLN A 18 -10.86 1.94 -1.88
N PRO A 19 -10.62 0.65 -2.21
CA PRO A 19 -9.43 0.26 -2.98
C PRO A 19 -9.38 0.92 -4.36
N GLY A 20 -10.53 1.00 -5.04
CA GLY A 20 -10.64 1.65 -6.35
C GLY A 20 -10.39 3.17 -6.29
N ARG A 21 -10.88 3.85 -5.24
CA ARG A 21 -10.57 5.27 -5.00
C ARG A 21 -9.08 5.49 -4.79
N LEU A 22 -8.44 4.65 -3.97
CA LEU A 22 -7.00 4.76 -3.71
C LEU A 22 -6.20 4.61 -5.01
N LEU A 23 -6.52 3.61 -5.84
CA LEU A 23 -5.88 3.43 -7.15
C LEU A 23 -6.11 4.63 -8.09
N ALA A 24 -7.31 5.21 -8.10
CA ALA A 24 -7.62 6.37 -8.93
C ALA A 24 -6.83 7.63 -8.51
N ILE A 25 -6.78 7.89 -7.19
CA ILE A 25 -5.98 8.99 -6.63
C ILE A 25 -4.51 8.80 -6.99
N GLU A 26 -4.01 7.58 -6.84
CA GLU A 26 -2.62 7.26 -7.12
C GLU A 26 -2.29 7.39 -8.61
N ARG A 27 -3.15 6.90 -9.49
CA ARG A 27 -3.03 7.07 -10.95
C ARG A 27 -2.91 8.56 -11.32
N ASP A 28 -3.81 9.38 -10.78
CA ASP A 28 -3.89 10.81 -11.13
C ASP A 28 -2.65 11.59 -10.65
N GLY A 29 -1.96 11.12 -9.60
CA GLY A 29 -0.71 11.70 -9.11
C GLY A 29 0.54 11.12 -9.78
N LEU A 30 0.64 9.79 -9.88
CA LEU A 30 1.86 9.10 -10.31
C LEU A 30 2.05 9.12 -11.83
N ILE A 31 1.01 8.89 -12.62
CA ILE A 31 1.16 8.75 -14.08
C ILE A 31 1.69 10.04 -14.74
N PRO A 32 1.18 11.25 -14.41
CA PRO A 32 1.76 12.49 -14.93
C PRO A 32 3.23 12.67 -14.51
N LEU A 33 3.59 12.31 -13.26
CA LEU A 33 4.96 12.36 -12.77
C LEU A 33 5.87 11.47 -13.62
N LEU A 34 5.49 10.20 -13.84
CA LEU A 34 6.26 9.24 -14.63
C LEU A 34 6.45 9.72 -16.08
N ARG A 35 5.40 10.26 -16.69
CA ARG A 35 5.47 10.77 -18.08
C ARG A 35 6.34 12.01 -18.25
N ALA A 36 6.60 12.73 -17.16
CA ALA A 36 7.49 13.89 -17.15
C ALA A 36 8.97 13.54 -16.88
N ARG A 37 9.29 12.28 -16.51
CA ARG A 37 10.64 11.84 -16.21
C ARG A 37 11.46 11.48 -17.45
N ALA A 38 12.77 11.67 -17.36
CA ALA A 38 13.71 11.24 -18.39
C ALA A 38 13.84 9.70 -18.40
N GLU A 39 14.23 9.12 -19.54
CA GLU A 39 14.38 7.66 -19.68
C GLU A 39 15.39 7.07 -18.66
N GLU A 40 16.46 7.80 -18.35
CA GLU A 40 17.48 7.40 -17.36
C GLU A 40 16.95 7.32 -15.93
N ASP A 41 15.92 8.09 -15.56
CA ASP A 41 15.33 8.09 -14.22
C ASP A 41 14.70 6.73 -13.89
N PHE A 42 14.22 5.99 -14.89
CA PHE A 42 13.65 4.66 -14.70
C PHE A 42 14.68 3.59 -14.30
N ALA A 43 15.99 3.90 -14.45
CA ALA A 43 17.06 3.02 -13.99
C ALA A 43 17.51 3.30 -12.55
N LEU A 44 16.96 4.34 -11.89
CA LEU A 44 17.29 4.64 -10.51
C LEU A 44 16.97 3.47 -9.59
N PRO A 45 17.88 3.13 -8.64
CA PRO A 45 17.63 2.07 -7.67
C PRO A 45 16.54 2.51 -6.68
N VAL A 46 15.69 1.57 -6.29
CA VAL A 46 14.64 1.79 -5.27
C VAL A 46 15.12 1.25 -3.93
N GLY A 47 15.44 2.14 -2.98
CA GLY A 47 16.01 1.76 -1.68
C GLY A 47 15.13 0.79 -0.88
N ALA A 48 13.82 0.94 -0.97
CA ALA A 48 12.84 0.08 -0.31
C ALA A 48 12.68 -1.32 -0.96
N CYS A 49 13.15 -1.49 -2.20
CA CYS A 49 13.07 -2.76 -2.96
C CYS A 49 14.49 -3.17 -3.42
N PRO A 50 15.32 -3.77 -2.53
CA PRO A 50 16.72 -4.09 -2.86
C PRO A 50 16.85 -4.92 -4.14
N GLY A 51 17.69 -4.46 -5.06
CA GLY A 51 17.92 -5.10 -6.36
C GLY A 51 16.96 -4.67 -7.47
N TRP A 52 15.95 -3.85 -7.17
CA TRP A 52 15.00 -3.34 -8.15
C TRP A 52 15.29 -1.87 -8.51
N SER A 53 15.08 -1.55 -9.78
CA SER A 53 15.00 -0.17 -10.26
C SER A 53 13.56 0.33 -10.22
N VAL A 54 13.37 1.63 -10.42
CA VAL A 54 12.04 2.24 -10.66
C VAL A 54 11.28 1.46 -11.73
N ARG A 55 11.94 1.17 -12.88
CA ARG A 55 11.34 0.36 -13.94
C ARG A 55 10.87 -1.01 -13.46
N SER A 56 11.67 -1.69 -12.62
CA SER A 56 11.32 -3.02 -12.10
C SER A 56 10.08 -2.95 -11.21
N VAL A 57 9.99 -1.95 -10.34
CA VAL A 57 8.80 -1.72 -9.49
C VAL A 57 7.57 -1.48 -10.36
N LEU A 58 7.66 -0.60 -11.37
CA LEU A 58 6.53 -0.31 -12.25
C LEU A 58 6.10 -1.52 -13.08
N ALA A 59 7.04 -2.35 -13.55
CA ALA A 59 6.77 -3.58 -14.27
C ALA A 59 6.06 -4.61 -13.38
N HIS A 60 6.47 -4.73 -12.10
CA HIS A 60 5.79 -5.56 -11.12
C HIS A 60 4.36 -5.07 -10.86
N CYS A 61 4.17 -3.79 -10.56
CA CYS A 61 2.86 -3.19 -10.29
C CYS A 61 1.91 -3.32 -11.48
N SER A 62 2.37 -2.99 -12.69
CA SER A 62 1.55 -3.10 -13.90
C SER A 62 1.11 -4.53 -14.18
N ALA A 63 1.99 -5.52 -13.93
CA ALA A 63 1.67 -6.94 -14.05
C ALA A 63 0.63 -7.39 -13.04
N ALA A 64 0.80 -7.02 -11.76
CA ALA A 64 -0.10 -7.39 -10.68
C ALA A 64 -1.53 -6.88 -10.97
N LEU A 65 -1.67 -5.62 -11.36
CA LEU A 65 -2.97 -5.04 -11.74
C LEU A 65 -3.56 -5.67 -13.00
N THR A 66 -2.74 -5.98 -14.01
CA THR A 66 -3.18 -6.66 -15.23
C THR A 66 -3.73 -8.06 -14.90
N ARG A 67 -3.09 -8.82 -14.00
CA ARG A 67 -3.62 -10.12 -13.52
C ARG A 67 -4.99 -9.98 -12.88
N VAL A 68 -5.19 -8.93 -12.07
CA VAL A 68 -6.48 -8.64 -11.45
C VAL A 68 -7.54 -8.35 -12.50
N VAL A 69 -7.26 -7.44 -13.43
CA VAL A 69 -8.19 -7.06 -14.51
C VAL A 69 -8.58 -8.26 -15.37
N GLU A 70 -7.62 -9.13 -15.67
CA GLU A 70 -7.82 -10.33 -16.49
C GLU A 70 -8.29 -11.55 -15.69
N ASN A 71 -8.49 -11.39 -14.36
CA ASN A 71 -8.88 -12.47 -13.44
C ASN A 71 -7.95 -13.70 -13.54
N ARG A 72 -6.64 -13.47 -13.63
CA ARG A 72 -5.60 -14.51 -13.71
C ARG A 72 -4.92 -14.69 -12.36
N PHE A 73 -5.35 -15.69 -11.61
CA PHE A 73 -4.84 -16.02 -10.28
C PHE A 73 -4.32 -17.47 -10.28
N GLU A 74 -3.14 -17.67 -10.86
CA GLU A 74 -2.45 -18.96 -10.83
C GLU A 74 -1.87 -19.24 -9.43
N ASP A 75 -1.56 -20.50 -9.13
CA ASP A 75 -0.86 -20.87 -7.90
C ASP A 75 0.49 -20.14 -7.80
N GLY A 76 0.76 -19.55 -6.65
CA GLY A 76 1.98 -18.78 -6.40
C GLY A 76 2.02 -17.39 -7.03
N VAL A 77 0.87 -16.86 -7.52
CA VAL A 77 0.76 -15.45 -7.90
C VAL A 77 1.13 -14.55 -6.70
N PHE A 78 1.85 -13.47 -6.96
CA PHE A 78 2.45 -12.58 -5.96
C PHE A 78 3.58 -13.19 -5.09
N SER A 79 4.12 -14.35 -5.47
CA SER A 79 5.37 -14.86 -4.89
C SER A 79 6.59 -14.12 -5.47
N PRO A 80 7.77 -14.17 -4.81
CA PRO A 80 9.00 -13.59 -5.35
C PRO A 80 9.31 -14.09 -6.78
N GLU A 81 9.13 -15.38 -7.05
CA GLU A 81 9.37 -15.98 -8.37
C GLU A 81 8.35 -15.48 -9.42
N SER A 82 7.11 -15.21 -9.01
CA SER A 82 6.11 -14.58 -9.89
C SER A 82 6.48 -13.15 -10.20
N ASN A 83 6.95 -12.40 -9.20
CA ASN A 83 7.38 -11.01 -9.37
C ASN A 83 8.56 -10.91 -10.35
N ASP A 84 9.55 -11.81 -10.23
CA ASP A 84 10.69 -11.86 -11.15
C ASP A 84 10.26 -12.16 -12.59
N ARG A 85 9.30 -13.09 -12.78
CA ARG A 85 8.73 -13.37 -14.11
C ARG A 85 8.01 -12.16 -14.69
N ASP A 86 7.20 -11.49 -13.88
CA ASP A 86 6.43 -10.30 -14.29
C ASP A 86 7.35 -9.18 -14.78
N ILE A 87 8.49 -8.98 -14.11
CA ILE A 87 9.52 -8.03 -14.51
C ILE A 87 10.17 -8.48 -15.83
N ALA A 88 10.61 -9.74 -15.91
CA ALA A 88 11.30 -10.30 -17.08
C ALA A 88 10.42 -10.28 -18.35
N GLU A 89 9.12 -10.54 -18.24
CA GLU A 89 8.17 -10.45 -19.35
C GLU A 89 8.11 -9.05 -19.98
N ARG A 90 8.50 -8.02 -19.23
CA ARG A 90 8.47 -6.61 -19.66
C ARG A 90 9.83 -6.05 -20.04
N ASP A 91 10.91 -6.84 -19.98
CA ASP A 91 12.29 -6.37 -20.25
C ASP A 91 12.45 -5.71 -21.62
N GLY A 92 11.78 -6.26 -22.63
CA GLY A 92 11.83 -5.73 -24.00
C GLY A 92 10.88 -4.55 -24.27
N TRP A 93 10.14 -4.05 -23.25
CA TRP A 93 9.17 -2.96 -23.43
C TRP A 93 9.85 -1.60 -23.20
N SER A 94 9.32 -0.55 -23.87
CA SER A 94 9.67 0.83 -23.53
C SER A 94 9.09 1.21 -22.16
N ASN A 95 9.72 2.20 -21.49
CA ASN A 95 9.18 2.74 -20.24
C ASN A 95 7.76 3.26 -20.42
N ALA A 96 7.48 3.96 -21.54
CA ALA A 96 6.15 4.45 -21.86
C ALA A 96 5.10 3.31 -21.89
N ARG A 97 5.43 2.15 -22.48
CA ARG A 97 4.52 1.00 -22.53
C ARG A 97 4.24 0.41 -21.14
N VAL A 98 5.23 0.36 -20.25
CA VAL A 98 5.02 -0.08 -18.86
C VAL A 98 4.11 0.90 -18.11
N VAL A 99 4.32 2.21 -18.29
CA VAL A 99 3.47 3.26 -17.71
C VAL A 99 2.03 3.18 -18.23
N ASP A 100 1.85 2.96 -19.53
CA ASP A 100 0.50 2.81 -20.12
C ASP A 100 -0.23 1.57 -19.57
N GLU A 101 0.47 0.45 -19.36
CA GLU A 101 -0.11 -0.75 -18.73
C GLU A 101 -0.48 -0.49 -17.26
N LEU A 102 0.37 0.21 -16.51
CA LEU A 102 0.10 0.59 -15.13
C LEU A 102 -1.14 1.49 -15.04
N GLU A 103 -1.24 2.53 -15.87
CA GLU A 103 -2.39 3.43 -15.93
C GLU A 103 -3.69 2.69 -16.21
N ARG A 104 -3.67 1.77 -17.18
CA ARG A 104 -4.81 0.92 -17.49
C ARG A 104 -5.19 0.06 -16.27
N GLY A 105 -4.22 -0.58 -15.65
CA GLY A 105 -4.44 -1.40 -14.47
C GLY A 105 -5.06 -0.62 -13.31
N MET A 106 -4.51 0.55 -12.98
CA MET A 106 -5.06 1.44 -11.94
C MET A 106 -6.49 1.93 -12.26
N THR A 107 -6.83 2.03 -13.55
CA THR A 107 -8.16 2.45 -13.99
C THR A 107 -9.19 1.33 -13.91
N GLU A 108 -8.81 0.10 -14.27
CA GLU A 108 -9.74 -1.01 -14.50
C GLU A 108 -9.85 -1.99 -13.32
N ALA A 109 -8.84 -2.04 -12.41
CA ALA A 109 -8.80 -3.02 -11.32
C ALA A 109 -9.82 -2.76 -10.19
N GLY A 110 -10.22 -1.49 -9.97
CA GLY A 110 -11.09 -1.12 -8.85
C GLY A 110 -12.36 -1.96 -8.74
N PRO A 111 -13.19 -2.08 -9.79
CA PRO A 111 -14.40 -2.91 -9.74
C PRO A 111 -14.15 -4.40 -9.47
N VAL A 112 -13.04 -4.95 -9.96
CA VAL A 112 -12.66 -6.35 -9.72
C VAL A 112 -12.29 -6.55 -8.26
N ILE A 113 -11.49 -5.64 -7.68
CA ILE A 113 -11.12 -5.66 -6.26
C ILE A 113 -12.36 -5.52 -5.39
N ALA A 114 -13.26 -4.59 -5.72
CA ALA A 114 -14.53 -4.39 -5.01
C ALA A 114 -15.34 -5.70 -4.93
N GLY A 115 -15.46 -6.40 -6.05
CA GLY A 115 -16.18 -7.67 -6.18
C GLY A 115 -15.51 -8.86 -5.47
N ALA A 116 -14.22 -8.77 -5.12
CA ALA A 116 -13.47 -9.85 -4.49
C ALA A 116 -13.75 -10.01 -2.98
N GLY A 117 -14.63 -9.21 -2.39
CA GLY A 117 -15.06 -9.36 -1.00
C GLY A 117 -13.95 -9.17 0.03
N GLY A 118 -12.99 -8.28 -0.24
CA GLY A 118 -11.86 -7.94 0.65
C GLY A 118 -10.56 -8.70 0.35
N LYS A 119 -10.62 -9.82 -0.36
CA LYS A 119 -9.44 -10.68 -0.60
C LYS A 119 -8.31 -9.99 -1.37
N LEU A 120 -8.63 -9.00 -2.18
CA LEU A 120 -7.68 -8.26 -3.02
C LEU A 120 -7.41 -6.83 -2.52
N ASP A 121 -8.01 -6.41 -1.41
CA ASP A 121 -7.87 -5.02 -0.93
C ASP A 121 -6.43 -4.66 -0.57
N GLY A 122 -5.64 -5.64 -0.09
CA GLY A 122 -4.21 -5.46 0.18
C GLY A 122 -3.39 -5.12 -1.06
N LEU A 123 -3.88 -5.46 -2.26
CA LEU A 123 -3.18 -5.11 -3.50
C LEU A 123 -3.22 -3.60 -3.74
N ALA A 124 -4.37 -2.94 -3.54
CA ALA A 124 -4.44 -1.49 -3.69
C ALA A 124 -3.53 -0.75 -2.70
N LEU A 125 -3.40 -1.25 -1.46
CA LEU A 125 -2.43 -0.73 -0.50
C LEU A 125 -0.99 -0.96 -0.98
N GLY A 126 -0.67 -2.14 -1.51
CA GLY A 126 0.64 -2.46 -2.07
C GLY A 126 1.03 -1.54 -3.22
N GLU A 127 0.10 -1.29 -4.15
CA GLU A 127 0.31 -0.35 -5.27
C GLU A 127 0.60 1.08 -4.78
N TRP A 128 -0.15 1.56 -3.80
CA TRP A 128 0.08 2.87 -3.20
C TRP A 128 1.45 2.96 -2.52
N VAL A 129 1.87 1.91 -1.82
CA VAL A 129 3.18 1.82 -1.18
C VAL A 129 4.30 1.83 -2.22
N HIS A 130 4.18 1.04 -3.29
CA HIS A 130 5.17 1.03 -4.37
C HIS A 130 5.24 2.35 -5.13
N ALA A 131 4.13 3.06 -5.27
CA ALA A 131 4.15 4.42 -5.78
C ALA A 131 4.94 5.38 -4.87
N GLY A 132 4.82 5.20 -3.55
CA GLY A 132 5.68 5.87 -2.56
C GLY A 132 7.15 5.52 -2.73
N ASP A 133 7.48 4.22 -2.91
CA ASP A 133 8.85 3.74 -3.17
C ASP A 133 9.47 4.42 -4.41
N VAL A 134 8.67 4.58 -5.48
CA VAL A 134 9.08 5.26 -6.73
C VAL A 134 9.29 6.75 -6.52
N ARG A 135 8.39 7.44 -5.81
CA ARG A 135 8.55 8.86 -5.48
C ARG A 135 9.79 9.11 -4.63
N ASP A 136 10.05 8.25 -3.66
CA ASP A 136 11.24 8.31 -2.80
C ASP A 136 12.51 8.17 -3.63
N ALA A 137 12.56 7.23 -4.58
CA ALA A 137 13.68 7.07 -5.50
C ALA A 137 13.90 8.30 -6.40
N PHE A 138 12.86 9.06 -6.71
CA PHE A 138 12.94 10.34 -7.43
C PHE A 138 13.29 11.53 -6.52
N GLY A 139 13.37 11.34 -5.20
CA GLY A 139 13.59 12.42 -4.24
C GLY A 139 12.39 13.36 -4.09
N GLU A 140 11.17 12.88 -4.40
CA GLU A 140 9.97 13.68 -4.25
C GLU A 140 9.64 13.87 -2.77
N PRO A 141 9.35 15.11 -2.31
CA PRO A 141 8.96 15.35 -0.92
C PRO A 141 7.61 14.69 -0.61
N GLY A 142 7.48 14.08 0.56
CA GLY A 142 6.24 13.45 0.99
C GLY A 142 5.87 12.20 0.19
N ALA A 143 6.85 11.41 -0.22
CA ALA A 143 6.72 10.24 -1.10
C ALA A 143 5.58 9.28 -0.72
N TYR A 144 5.36 9.04 0.58
CA TYR A 144 4.29 8.17 1.12
C TYR A 144 3.12 8.97 1.72
N GLY A 145 2.88 10.17 1.24
CA GLY A 145 1.84 11.08 1.72
C GLY A 145 0.78 11.38 0.66
N GLY A 146 0.17 12.59 0.80
CA GLY A 146 -0.78 13.11 -0.18
C GLY A 146 -2.21 12.62 0.01
N ALA A 147 -3.04 12.86 -1.01
CA ALA A 147 -4.49 12.65 -0.92
C ALA A 147 -4.91 11.18 -0.71
N GLY A 148 -4.06 10.22 -1.04
CA GLY A 148 -4.32 8.79 -0.85
C GLY A 148 -4.04 8.29 0.58
N LEU A 149 -3.30 9.04 1.41
CA LEU A 149 -2.89 8.60 2.74
C LEU A 149 -4.07 8.21 3.65
N PRO A 150 -5.18 8.95 3.74
CA PRO A 150 -6.32 8.56 4.57
C PRO A 150 -6.92 7.21 4.16
N ASP A 151 -7.10 6.96 2.86
CA ASP A 151 -7.59 5.66 2.36
C ASP A 151 -6.57 4.53 2.60
N ALA A 152 -5.27 4.79 2.43
CA ALA A 152 -4.20 3.84 2.72
C ALA A 152 -4.16 3.44 4.20
N LEU A 153 -4.27 4.41 5.13
CA LEU A 153 -4.34 4.16 6.57
C LEU A 153 -5.59 3.38 6.97
N ALA A 154 -6.74 3.70 6.39
CA ALA A 154 -7.98 2.97 6.66
C ALA A 154 -7.92 1.52 6.13
N LEU A 155 -7.34 1.29 4.93
CA LEU A 155 -7.07 -0.05 4.41
C LEU A 155 -6.10 -0.81 5.31
N LEU A 156 -5.00 -0.19 5.72
CA LEU A 156 -4.02 -0.79 6.62
C LEU A 156 -4.68 -1.22 7.94
N ALA A 157 -5.45 -0.35 8.56
CA ALA A 157 -6.14 -0.65 9.81
C ALA A 157 -7.10 -1.83 9.67
N ARG A 158 -7.84 -1.91 8.58
CA ARG A 158 -8.75 -3.02 8.32
C ARG A 158 -8.00 -4.33 8.04
N ILE A 159 -7.01 -4.31 7.15
CA ILE A 159 -6.21 -5.49 6.80
C ILE A 159 -5.52 -6.08 8.03
N THR A 160 -4.95 -5.23 8.89
CA THR A 160 -4.29 -5.69 10.12
C THR A 160 -5.26 -6.33 11.10
N ARG A 161 -6.50 -5.82 11.22
CA ARG A 161 -7.56 -6.46 12.03
C ARG A 161 -7.99 -7.80 11.43
N GLU A 162 -8.30 -7.85 10.14
CA GLU A 162 -8.72 -9.08 9.45
C GLU A 162 -7.67 -10.20 9.52
N ARG A 163 -6.39 -9.84 9.56
CA ARG A 163 -5.28 -10.80 9.66
C ARG A 163 -4.86 -11.13 11.09
N GLY A 164 -5.51 -10.55 12.10
CA GLY A 164 -5.17 -10.80 13.51
C GLY A 164 -3.77 -10.33 13.89
N HIS A 165 -3.29 -9.22 13.30
CA HIS A 165 -2.00 -8.65 13.68
C HIS A 165 -1.99 -8.16 15.13
N VAL A 166 -0.78 -7.91 15.66
CA VAL A 166 -0.60 -7.34 17.00
C VAL A 166 -1.36 -6.02 17.15
N PRO A 167 -2.11 -5.82 18.25
CA PRO A 167 -2.87 -4.62 18.46
C PRO A 167 -1.97 -3.41 18.66
N LEU A 168 -2.29 -2.31 17.97
CA LEU A 168 -1.56 -1.04 18.07
C LEU A 168 -2.56 0.14 18.06
N HIS A 169 -2.32 1.11 18.93
CA HIS A 169 -2.96 2.44 18.85
C HIS A 169 -1.94 3.44 18.31
N ALA A 170 -2.26 4.08 17.20
CA ALA A 170 -1.40 5.07 16.57
C ALA A 170 -1.99 6.47 16.77
N ASP A 171 -1.27 7.29 17.55
CA ASP A 171 -1.52 8.72 17.67
C ASP A 171 -0.81 9.42 16.51
N LEU A 172 -1.56 9.83 15.51
CA LEU A 172 -1.04 10.46 14.31
C LEU A 172 -1.25 11.97 14.37
N ASP A 173 -0.26 12.73 13.91
CA ASP A 173 -0.25 14.19 13.96
C ASP A 173 -1.47 14.86 13.27
N ASP A 174 -2.03 14.18 12.26
CA ASP A 174 -3.14 14.66 11.44
C ASP A 174 -4.52 14.10 11.82
N LEU A 175 -4.61 13.30 12.91
CA LEU A 175 -5.86 12.70 13.35
C LEU A 175 -6.20 13.10 14.80
N ASP A 176 -7.45 13.50 15.03
CA ASP A 176 -7.95 13.86 16.37
C ASP A 176 -8.09 12.65 17.30
N GLU A 177 -8.30 11.45 16.74
CA GLU A 177 -8.44 10.20 17.50
C GLU A 177 -7.41 9.17 17.05
N PRO A 178 -6.88 8.34 18.00
CA PRO A 178 -5.92 7.30 17.65
C PRO A 178 -6.48 6.29 16.62
N LEU A 179 -5.68 6.01 15.58
CA LEU A 179 -5.96 4.94 14.65
C LEU A 179 -5.73 3.59 15.33
N ARG A 180 -6.71 2.69 15.24
CA ARG A 180 -6.64 1.35 15.82
C ARG A 180 -6.28 0.32 14.76
N LEU A 181 -5.16 -0.39 14.98
CA LEU A 181 -4.67 -1.44 14.09
C LEU A 181 -4.60 -2.77 14.85
N GLY A 182 -4.65 -3.87 14.10
CA GLY A 182 -4.56 -5.21 14.65
C GLY A 182 -5.82 -5.69 15.35
N GLU A 183 -5.73 -6.87 15.98
CA GLU A 183 -6.86 -7.52 16.63
C GLU A 183 -7.28 -6.78 17.91
N SER A 184 -8.59 -6.57 18.08
CA SER A 184 -9.16 -5.94 19.27
C SER A 184 -9.69 -7.00 20.23
N GLY A 185 -9.43 -6.84 21.53
CA GLY A 185 -10.02 -7.70 22.58
C GLY A 185 -9.20 -8.92 22.99
N GLY A 186 -7.95 -9.05 22.53
CA GLY A 186 -7.02 -10.06 23.04
C GLY A 186 -6.53 -9.76 24.48
N GLU A 187 -5.87 -10.73 25.10
CA GLU A 187 -5.28 -10.57 26.45
C GLU A 187 -4.09 -9.59 26.47
N ARG A 188 -3.46 -9.34 25.32
CA ARG A 188 -2.31 -8.44 25.21
C ARG A 188 -2.80 -6.99 25.10
N PRO A 189 -2.29 -6.07 25.92
CA PRO A 189 -2.58 -4.66 25.75
C PRO A 189 -2.02 -4.16 24.41
N PRO A 190 -2.69 -3.22 23.73
CA PRO A 190 -2.20 -2.65 22.49
C PRO A 190 -0.86 -1.93 22.71
N GLY A 191 0.04 -2.07 21.73
CA GLY A 191 1.20 -1.20 21.64
C GLY A 191 0.76 0.23 21.32
N ARG A 192 1.71 1.17 21.37
CA ARG A 192 1.47 2.58 21.02
C ARG A 192 2.49 3.05 20.00
N PHE A 193 2.01 3.77 19.00
CA PHE A 193 2.82 4.52 18.06
C PHE A 193 2.45 6.00 18.17
N ILE A 194 3.46 6.88 18.12
CA ILE A 194 3.30 8.34 18.03
C ILE A 194 4.18 8.82 16.88
N GLY A 195 3.60 9.54 15.90
CA GLY A 195 4.33 10.03 14.73
C GLY A 195 3.39 10.31 13.56
N ASP A 196 3.96 10.39 12.36
CA ASP A 196 3.17 10.65 11.15
C ASP A 196 2.63 9.38 10.47
N GLY A 197 1.59 9.55 9.65
CA GLY A 197 0.95 8.47 8.91
C GLY A 197 1.89 7.77 7.91
N PRO A 198 2.68 8.50 7.11
CA PRO A 198 3.71 7.93 6.23
C PRO A 198 4.68 7.00 6.94
N THR A 199 5.20 7.38 8.10
CA THR A 199 6.10 6.54 8.90
C THR A 199 5.40 5.27 9.41
N LEU A 200 4.14 5.39 9.86
CA LEU A 200 3.35 4.23 10.27
C LEU A 200 3.18 3.23 9.13
N VAL A 201 2.78 3.69 7.93
CA VAL A 201 2.63 2.80 6.76
C VAL A 201 3.95 2.14 6.40
N ARG A 202 5.07 2.89 6.39
CA ARG A 202 6.42 2.35 6.11
C ARG A 202 6.80 1.24 7.09
N LEU A 203 6.54 1.39 8.39
CA LEU A 203 6.75 0.35 9.38
C LEU A 203 5.96 -0.93 9.07
N TYR A 204 4.66 -0.77 8.79
CA TYR A 204 3.79 -1.91 8.49
C TYR A 204 4.08 -2.61 7.16
N THR A 205 4.82 -1.97 6.29
CA THR A 205 5.16 -2.50 4.97
C THR A 205 6.65 -2.82 4.80
N GLY A 206 7.40 -2.80 5.91
CA GLY A 206 8.82 -3.16 5.96
C GLY A 206 9.74 -2.18 5.21
N ARG A 207 9.30 -0.92 5.03
CA ARG A 207 10.11 0.13 4.39
C ARG A 207 11.04 0.77 5.40
N PRO A 208 12.23 1.22 4.97
CA PRO A 208 13.15 1.95 5.82
C PRO A 208 12.50 3.20 6.43
N VAL A 209 12.74 3.47 7.70
CA VAL A 209 12.25 4.65 8.42
C VAL A 209 13.39 5.51 8.95
N ASP A 210 14.57 5.39 8.34
CA ASP A 210 15.75 6.15 8.72
C ASP A 210 15.48 7.65 8.68
N GLY A 211 15.83 8.34 9.76
CA GLY A 211 15.61 9.79 9.89
C GLY A 211 14.18 10.21 10.21
N ALA A 212 13.21 9.28 10.32
CA ALA A 212 11.86 9.60 10.79
C ALA A 212 11.85 9.75 12.32
N GLU A 213 11.08 10.72 12.82
CA GLU A 213 10.85 10.91 14.24
C GLU A 213 9.55 10.21 14.63
N PHE A 214 9.63 9.21 15.48
CA PHE A 214 8.46 8.49 16.01
C PHE A 214 8.78 7.79 17.33
N GLU A 215 7.75 7.45 18.08
CA GLU A 215 7.84 6.62 19.28
C GLU A 215 7.03 5.33 19.07
N LEU A 216 7.63 4.17 19.40
CA LEU A 216 6.98 2.86 19.35
C LEU A 216 7.17 2.15 20.69
N VAL A 217 6.06 1.82 21.37
CA VAL A 217 6.07 1.23 22.71
C VAL A 217 5.22 -0.02 22.74
N GLY A 218 5.71 -1.06 23.44
CA GLY A 218 4.96 -2.30 23.69
C GLY A 218 4.92 -3.31 22.53
N VAL A 219 5.46 -2.94 21.36
CA VAL A 219 5.64 -3.81 20.19
C VAL A 219 6.97 -3.50 19.52
N GLU A 220 7.50 -4.43 18.73
CA GLU A 220 8.70 -4.20 17.93
C GLU A 220 8.33 -3.95 16.45
N ALA A 221 9.12 -3.13 15.74
CA ALA A 221 8.87 -2.83 14.32
C ALA A 221 8.76 -4.10 13.45
N LYS A 222 9.55 -5.14 13.72
CA LYS A 222 9.48 -6.41 13.01
C LYS A 222 8.14 -7.15 13.15
N ASP A 223 7.39 -6.89 14.27
CA ASP A 223 6.10 -7.54 14.53
C ASP A 223 4.96 -6.86 13.75
N LEU A 224 5.21 -5.71 13.12
CA LEU A 224 4.22 -4.92 12.41
C LEU A 224 4.14 -5.26 10.91
N ASN A 225 5.20 -5.82 10.31
CA ASN A 225 5.26 -6.04 8.85
C ASN A 225 4.17 -7.00 8.36
N ILE A 226 3.30 -6.52 7.46
CA ILE A 226 2.18 -7.27 6.88
C ILE A 226 2.52 -8.00 5.59
N PHE A 227 3.68 -7.72 4.99
CA PHE A 227 4.17 -8.31 3.73
C PHE A 227 5.41 -9.19 3.92
N GLY A 228 5.85 -9.39 5.18
CA GLY A 228 7.01 -10.20 5.55
C GLY A 228 6.74 -11.69 5.67
#